data_9aebf409004ef68998beab69cd8b3e1d
#
_entry.id   9aebf409004ef68998beab69cd8b3e1d
#
_cell.length_a   1.000
_cell.length_b   1.000
_cell.length_c   1.000
_cell.angle_alpha   90.00
_cell.angle_beta   90.00
_cell.angle_gamma   90.00
#
_symmetry.space_group_name_H-M   'P 1'
#
loop_
_entity.id
_entity.type
_entity.pdbx_description
1 polymer ?
#
loop_
_entity_poly.entity_id
_entity_poly.type
_entity_poly.pdbx_seq_one_letter_code
_entity_poly.pdbx_strand_id
1 'polypeptide(L)'
;MKISVMAATDTGRVRDHNEDDYVALGGKESPPGVDALLVVADGMGGHAAGEVASKMTVDGIVQSLNDQREESSKLEGNALGAFLGKVLEEVNQEVWQAAQEDDKRGMGTTCTLAAIRGDQMFLAHIGDSRAYLLRDGELHQVSKDHSWVEDAVDQGVITREEARTHPNRNVITRAIGLDQQPQIDTSVMPLADGDLLLLCSDGLNSMIPDEDIHRILTSSDPEDVCQALIDAANDQGGHDNTTVVVATVGARRKAPAATQPSASDQDTQEMTITSPWWKRVVRAILRRR
;
A
#
# COMPACT_ATOMS: atom_id res chain seq x y z
N MET A 1 -3.52 -7.04 19.91
CA MET A 1 -2.37 -7.80 19.34
C MET A 1 -1.11 -6.96 19.45
N LYS A 2 0.10 -7.54 19.53
CA LYS A 2 1.33 -6.75 19.46
C LYS A 2 1.60 -6.40 17.98
N ILE A 3 1.78 -5.13 17.67
CA ILE A 3 2.10 -4.68 16.32
C ILE A 3 3.49 -4.05 16.35
N SER A 4 4.35 -4.41 15.41
CA SER A 4 5.65 -3.79 15.19
C SER A 4 5.63 -3.16 13.80
N VAL A 5 6.02 -1.89 13.71
CA VAL A 5 6.03 -1.13 12.44
C VAL A 5 7.45 -0.70 12.12
N MET A 6 7.82 -0.77 10.86
CA MET A 6 9.13 -0.37 10.33
C MET A 6 8.94 0.29 8.99
N ALA A 7 9.86 1.16 8.61
CA ALA A 7 9.84 1.80 7.31
C ALA A 7 11.26 2.11 6.83
N ALA A 8 11.41 2.25 5.53
CA ALA A 8 12.59 2.80 4.89
C ALA A 8 12.18 3.52 3.61
N THR A 9 12.95 4.52 3.22
CA THR A 9 12.80 5.25 1.97
C THR A 9 14.18 5.52 1.37
N ASP A 10 14.26 5.53 0.04
CA ASP A 10 15.49 5.80 -0.71
C ASP A 10 15.15 6.56 -1.99
N THR A 11 16.01 7.50 -2.37
CA THR A 11 15.83 8.32 -3.58
C THR A 11 15.96 7.50 -4.87
N GLY A 12 16.53 6.30 -4.79
CA GLY A 12 16.90 5.52 -5.96
C GLY A 12 18.26 5.92 -6.52
N ARG A 13 18.54 5.49 -7.76
CA ARG A 13 19.83 5.72 -8.43
C ARG A 13 19.76 6.77 -9.55
N VAL A 14 18.55 7.16 -9.94
CA VAL A 14 18.31 8.01 -11.12
C VAL A 14 17.69 9.36 -10.76
N ARG A 15 16.87 9.41 -9.72
CA ARG A 15 16.23 10.64 -9.25
C ARG A 15 17.21 11.49 -8.44
N ASP A 16 17.09 12.82 -8.52
CA ASP A 16 17.89 13.77 -7.74
C ASP A 16 17.26 14.07 -6.37
N HIS A 17 15.92 13.93 -6.26
CA HIS A 17 15.13 14.22 -5.07
C HIS A 17 14.21 13.07 -4.75
N ASN A 18 13.84 12.94 -3.47
CA ASN A 18 12.83 12.00 -3.03
C ASN A 18 11.50 12.75 -2.85
N GLU A 19 10.52 12.42 -3.71
CA GLU A 19 9.17 12.99 -3.67
C GLU A 19 8.19 12.11 -2.89
N ASP A 20 8.63 10.93 -2.43
CA ASP A 20 7.86 10.08 -1.53
C ASP A 20 7.86 10.64 -0.10
N ASP A 21 6.73 10.45 0.60
CA ASP A 21 6.66 10.63 2.05
C ASP A 21 5.87 9.50 2.71
N TYR A 22 6.09 9.27 4.01
CA TYR A 22 5.46 8.16 4.71
C TYR A 22 5.27 8.41 6.21
N VAL A 23 4.37 7.61 6.80
CA VAL A 23 4.21 7.46 8.24
C VAL A 23 4.22 6.00 8.63
N ALA A 24 4.91 5.69 9.72
CA ALA A 24 5.02 4.36 10.31
C ALA A 24 4.93 4.46 11.84
N LEU A 25 3.71 4.57 12.36
CA LEU A 25 3.46 4.76 13.80
C LEU A 25 2.84 3.50 14.41
N GLY A 26 3.33 3.08 15.56
CA GLY A 26 2.83 1.91 16.28
C GLY A 26 2.82 2.10 17.80
N GLY A 27 1.87 1.46 18.47
CA GLY A 27 1.76 1.49 19.94
C GLY A 27 1.48 2.89 20.48
N LYS A 28 2.40 3.43 21.30
CA LYS A 28 2.20 4.74 21.96
C LYS A 28 2.34 5.94 21.01
N GLU A 29 2.96 5.75 19.84
CA GLU A 29 3.16 6.79 18.84
C GLU A 29 1.98 6.90 17.88
N SER A 30 1.11 5.89 17.87
CA SER A 30 -0.08 5.89 17.02
C SER A 30 -1.07 6.98 17.43
N PRO A 31 -1.77 7.59 16.47
CA PRO A 31 -2.88 8.49 16.76
C PRO A 31 -3.93 7.82 17.65
N PRO A 32 -4.62 8.57 18.51
CA PRO A 32 -5.68 8.01 19.33
C PRO A 32 -6.74 7.30 18.50
N GLY A 33 -7.13 6.12 18.93
CA GLY A 33 -8.17 5.34 18.26
C GLY A 33 -7.66 4.29 17.27
N VAL A 34 -6.35 4.22 17.02
CA VAL A 34 -5.72 3.14 16.24
C VAL A 34 -4.48 2.60 16.96
N ASP A 35 -4.17 1.32 16.75
CA ASP A 35 -3.00 0.65 17.35
C ASP A 35 -1.75 0.84 16.49
N ALA A 36 -1.94 1.05 15.18
CA ALA A 36 -0.88 1.43 14.24
C ALA A 36 -1.46 2.23 13.07
N LEU A 37 -0.63 3.12 12.51
CA LEU A 37 -0.90 3.89 11.30
C LEU A 37 0.27 3.77 10.35
N LEU A 38 0.00 3.30 9.14
CA LEU A 38 0.92 3.17 8.03
C LEU A 38 0.40 4.04 6.89
N VAL A 39 1.25 4.87 6.33
CA VAL A 39 0.93 5.69 5.14
C VAL A 39 2.13 5.69 4.21
N VAL A 40 1.89 5.56 2.93
CA VAL A 40 2.83 5.84 1.84
C VAL A 40 2.15 6.80 0.88
N ALA A 41 2.85 7.86 0.52
CA ALA A 41 2.44 8.87 -0.43
C ALA A 41 3.57 9.10 -1.44
N ASP A 42 3.32 8.85 -2.71
CA ASP A 42 4.26 9.01 -3.82
C ASP A 42 3.90 10.31 -4.54
N GLY A 43 4.78 11.29 -4.42
CA GLY A 43 4.57 12.64 -4.92
C GLY A 43 4.84 12.76 -6.40
N MET A 44 3.94 13.43 -7.12
CA MET A 44 4.07 13.73 -8.53
C MET A 44 3.92 15.22 -8.80
N GLY A 45 4.71 15.71 -9.77
CA GLY A 45 4.67 17.09 -10.20
C GLY A 45 6.03 17.54 -10.73
N GLY A 46 6.10 18.72 -11.35
CA GLY A 46 7.37 19.26 -11.80
C GLY A 46 8.19 19.83 -10.62
N HIS A 47 9.48 19.50 -10.55
CA HIS A 47 10.42 20.01 -9.53
C HIS A 47 10.02 19.56 -8.10
N ALA A 48 10.03 20.47 -7.11
CA ALA A 48 9.71 20.16 -5.71
C ALA A 48 8.20 20.05 -5.40
N ALA A 49 7.34 20.06 -6.41
CA ALA A 49 5.88 20.09 -6.18
C ALA A 49 5.34 18.74 -5.69
N GLY A 50 5.91 17.62 -6.16
CA GLY A 50 5.57 16.27 -5.68
C GLY A 50 5.90 16.09 -4.20
N GLU A 51 7.11 16.49 -3.78
CA GLU A 51 7.54 16.45 -2.36
C GLU A 51 6.57 17.26 -1.46
N VAL A 52 6.11 18.42 -1.93
CA VAL A 52 5.13 19.23 -1.18
C VAL A 52 3.79 18.50 -1.06
N ALA A 53 3.32 17.87 -2.14
CA ALA A 53 2.03 17.18 -2.14
C ALA A 53 2.03 15.94 -1.23
N SER A 54 3.07 15.08 -1.33
CA SER A 54 3.21 13.90 -0.48
C SER A 54 3.30 14.27 0.99
N LYS A 55 4.16 15.27 1.31
CA LYS A 55 4.31 15.76 2.68
C LYS A 55 3.02 16.38 3.24
N MET A 56 2.34 17.24 2.49
CA MET A 56 1.05 17.80 2.92
C MET A 56 0.02 16.70 3.20
N THR A 57 0.02 15.67 2.38
CA THR A 57 -0.91 14.54 2.54
C THR A 57 -0.62 13.76 3.82
N VAL A 58 0.65 13.39 4.05
CA VAL A 58 1.06 12.64 5.24
C VAL A 58 0.82 13.45 6.53
N ASP A 59 1.29 14.69 6.56
CA ASP A 59 1.11 15.59 7.71
C ASP A 59 -0.39 15.85 7.99
N GLY A 60 -1.18 16.12 6.95
CA GLY A 60 -2.63 16.36 7.05
C GLY A 60 -3.40 15.17 7.61
N ILE A 61 -3.05 13.94 7.21
CA ILE A 61 -3.65 12.70 7.76
C ILE A 61 -3.38 12.60 9.26
N VAL A 62 -2.11 12.76 9.67
CA VAL A 62 -1.72 12.65 11.08
C VAL A 62 -2.40 13.74 11.92
N GLN A 63 -2.45 14.96 11.42
CA GLN A 63 -3.12 16.08 12.07
C GLN A 63 -4.63 15.82 12.21
N SER A 64 -5.33 15.46 11.14
CA SER A 64 -6.78 15.18 11.17
C SER A 64 -7.13 14.07 12.16
N LEU A 65 -6.33 12.98 12.21
CA LEU A 65 -6.55 11.90 13.17
C LEU A 65 -6.35 12.33 14.63
N ASN A 66 -5.40 13.23 14.89
CA ASN A 66 -5.18 13.79 16.22
C ASN A 66 -6.29 14.76 16.64
N ASP A 67 -6.72 15.63 15.73
CA ASP A 67 -7.75 16.65 16.00
C ASP A 67 -9.13 16.02 16.18
N GLN A 68 -9.44 14.97 15.41
CA GLN A 68 -10.72 14.24 15.45
C GLN A 68 -10.68 12.98 16.34
N ARG A 69 -9.77 12.92 17.31
CA ARG A 69 -9.54 11.75 18.19
C ARG A 69 -10.77 11.28 18.94
N GLU A 70 -11.65 12.21 19.35
CA GLU A 70 -12.86 11.85 20.08
C GLU A 70 -13.90 11.16 19.19
N GLU A 71 -13.96 11.53 17.92
CA GLU A 71 -14.81 10.92 16.91
C GLU A 71 -14.24 9.56 16.53
N SER A 72 -12.98 9.50 16.08
CA SER A 72 -12.31 8.29 15.60
C SER A 72 -12.33 7.17 16.64
N SER A 73 -12.15 7.51 17.93
CA SER A 73 -12.11 6.52 19.02
C SER A 73 -13.46 5.81 19.26
N LYS A 74 -14.57 6.40 18.85
CA LYS A 74 -15.94 5.86 19.03
C LYS A 74 -16.41 5.03 17.82
N LEU A 75 -15.73 5.16 16.68
CA LEU A 75 -16.11 4.48 15.44
C LEU A 75 -15.57 3.05 15.43
N GLU A 76 -16.31 2.13 14.82
CA GLU A 76 -15.92 0.72 14.67
C GLU A 76 -16.27 0.21 13.28
N GLY A 77 -15.57 -0.84 12.83
CA GLY A 77 -15.85 -1.53 11.57
C GLY A 77 -15.93 -0.58 10.38
N ASN A 78 -16.95 -0.71 9.55
CA ASN A 78 -17.11 0.10 8.33
C ASN A 78 -17.21 1.61 8.60
N ALA A 79 -17.66 2.05 9.79
CA ALA A 79 -17.73 3.46 10.12
C ALA A 79 -16.34 4.09 10.27
N LEU A 80 -15.38 3.36 10.85
CA LEU A 80 -13.98 3.82 10.91
C LEU A 80 -13.34 3.83 9.51
N GLY A 81 -13.61 2.83 8.66
CA GLY A 81 -13.14 2.84 7.27
C GLY A 81 -13.67 4.03 6.48
N ALA A 82 -14.95 4.33 6.59
CA ALA A 82 -15.56 5.51 5.95
C ALA A 82 -14.99 6.84 6.50
N PHE A 83 -14.71 6.90 7.79
CA PHE A 83 -14.06 8.05 8.41
C PHE A 83 -12.65 8.30 7.83
N LEU A 84 -11.83 7.24 7.65
CA LEU A 84 -10.51 7.38 7.04
C LEU A 84 -10.61 7.86 5.58
N GLY A 85 -11.61 7.37 4.83
CA GLY A 85 -11.89 7.89 3.49
C GLY A 85 -12.21 9.39 3.51
N LYS A 86 -13.02 9.85 4.48
CA LYS A 86 -13.34 11.26 4.66
C LYS A 86 -12.12 12.11 5.05
N VAL A 87 -11.22 11.57 5.90
CA VAL A 87 -9.94 12.24 6.21
C VAL A 87 -9.14 12.47 4.92
N LEU A 88 -9.04 11.47 4.03
CA LEU A 88 -8.35 11.65 2.75
C LEU A 88 -9.07 12.66 1.83
N GLU A 89 -10.40 12.73 1.85
CA GLU A 89 -11.15 13.76 1.10
C GLU A 89 -10.86 15.16 1.64
N GLU A 90 -10.79 15.34 2.96
CA GLU A 90 -10.45 16.61 3.61
C GLU A 90 -9.02 17.03 3.26
N VAL A 91 -8.05 16.15 3.38
CA VAL A 91 -6.66 16.38 2.99
C VAL A 91 -6.54 16.69 1.50
N ASN A 92 -7.29 15.97 0.65
CA ASN A 92 -7.32 16.28 -0.78
C ASN A 92 -7.78 17.72 -1.07
N GLN A 93 -8.77 18.25 -0.34
CA GLN A 93 -9.20 19.64 -0.53
C GLN A 93 -8.05 20.62 -0.28
N GLU A 94 -7.23 20.37 0.74
CA GLU A 94 -6.10 21.25 1.06
C GLU A 94 -5.01 21.17 -0.03
N VAL A 95 -4.64 19.94 -0.45
CA VAL A 95 -3.65 19.74 -1.52
C VAL A 95 -4.16 20.30 -2.85
N TRP A 96 -5.42 20.04 -3.21
CA TRP A 96 -6.02 20.56 -4.43
C TRP A 96 -6.08 22.10 -4.45
N GLN A 97 -6.39 22.75 -3.33
CA GLN A 97 -6.34 24.21 -3.22
C GLN A 97 -4.92 24.74 -3.41
N ALA A 98 -3.94 24.14 -2.76
CA ALA A 98 -2.54 24.52 -2.91
C ALA A 98 -2.03 24.30 -4.35
N ALA A 99 -2.51 23.27 -5.05
CA ALA A 99 -2.18 22.99 -6.45
C ALA A 99 -2.74 24.03 -7.45
N GLN A 100 -3.59 24.97 -7.01
CA GLN A 100 -4.05 26.10 -7.84
C GLN A 100 -3.05 27.27 -7.85
N GLU A 101 -2.06 27.29 -6.94
CA GLU A 101 -0.99 28.27 -6.91
C GLU A 101 -0.04 28.04 -8.10
N ASP A 102 0.49 29.12 -8.69
CA ASP A 102 1.24 29.02 -9.96
C ASP A 102 2.52 28.18 -9.86
N ASP A 103 3.21 28.23 -8.71
CA ASP A 103 4.45 27.46 -8.42
C ASP A 103 4.20 25.99 -8.02
N LYS A 104 2.94 25.64 -7.72
CA LYS A 104 2.53 24.27 -7.32
C LYS A 104 1.55 23.65 -8.30
N ARG A 105 1.33 24.29 -9.45
CA ARG A 105 0.34 23.84 -10.43
C ARG A 105 0.62 22.42 -10.92
N GLY A 106 -0.39 21.56 -10.77
CA GLY A 106 -0.33 20.17 -11.18
C GLY A 106 0.42 19.27 -10.22
N MET A 107 0.72 19.73 -8.99
CA MET A 107 1.17 18.84 -7.93
C MET A 107 0.08 17.86 -7.54
N GLY A 108 0.47 16.66 -7.18
CA GLY A 108 -0.41 15.62 -6.68
C GLY A 108 0.40 14.54 -5.99
N THR A 109 -0.29 13.58 -5.41
CA THR A 109 0.38 12.43 -4.80
C THR A 109 -0.57 11.24 -4.75
N THR A 110 -0.02 10.04 -4.79
CA THR A 110 -0.76 8.86 -4.35
C THR A 110 -0.99 8.91 -2.84
N CYS A 111 -1.87 8.09 -2.33
CA CYS A 111 -1.97 7.82 -0.90
C CYS A 111 -2.47 6.40 -0.65
N THR A 112 -1.66 5.60 0.04
CA THR A 112 -2.06 4.30 0.57
C THR A 112 -1.94 4.35 2.08
N LEU A 113 -3.10 4.37 2.76
CA LEU A 113 -3.21 4.44 4.23
C LEU A 113 -3.77 3.13 4.76
N ALA A 114 -3.09 2.53 5.73
CA ALA A 114 -3.59 1.41 6.51
C ALA A 114 -3.58 1.77 8.00
N ALA A 115 -4.75 1.77 8.64
CA ALA A 115 -4.90 1.89 10.08
C ALA A 115 -5.24 0.52 10.67
N ILE A 116 -4.60 0.15 11.78
CA ILE A 116 -4.87 -1.10 12.49
C ILE A 116 -5.54 -0.78 13.82
N ARG A 117 -6.65 -1.46 14.13
CA ARG A 117 -7.29 -1.44 15.43
C ARG A 117 -7.77 -2.83 15.79
N GLY A 118 -7.31 -3.35 16.95
CA GLY A 118 -7.64 -4.69 17.40
C GLY A 118 -7.16 -5.75 16.42
N ASP A 119 -8.10 -6.46 15.85
CA ASP A 119 -7.89 -7.51 14.85
C ASP A 119 -8.38 -7.10 13.44
N GLN A 120 -8.45 -5.81 13.16
CA GLN A 120 -8.89 -5.28 11.87
C GLN A 120 -7.89 -4.30 11.28
N MET A 121 -7.70 -4.36 9.97
CA MET A 121 -7.06 -3.36 9.14
C MET A 121 -8.12 -2.57 8.38
N PHE A 122 -7.96 -1.27 8.36
CA PHE A 122 -8.76 -0.30 7.61
C PHE A 122 -7.86 0.32 6.55
N LEU A 123 -8.17 0.08 5.30
CA LEU A 123 -7.43 0.61 4.15
C LEU A 123 -8.22 1.76 3.53
N ALA A 124 -7.55 2.89 3.26
CA ALA A 124 -8.02 3.96 2.39
C ALA A 124 -6.93 4.22 1.34
N HIS A 125 -7.33 4.27 0.06
CA HIS A 125 -6.35 4.19 -1.03
C HIS A 125 -6.77 5.02 -2.24
N ILE A 126 -5.76 5.70 -2.83
CA ILE A 126 -5.84 6.39 -4.11
C ILE A 126 -4.46 6.43 -4.76
N GLY A 127 -4.35 6.06 -6.03
CA GLY A 127 -3.10 6.01 -6.79
C GLY A 127 -2.69 4.59 -7.18
N ASP A 128 -1.42 4.37 -7.43
CA ASP A 128 -0.81 3.10 -7.82
C ASP A 128 0.30 2.61 -6.86
N SER A 129 0.53 3.34 -5.76
CA SER A 129 1.22 2.78 -4.58
C SER A 129 0.41 1.61 -4.04
N ARG A 130 1.06 0.57 -3.52
CA ARG A 130 0.37 -0.68 -3.22
C ARG A 130 0.35 -1.03 -1.74
N ALA A 131 -0.69 -1.77 -1.36
CA ALA A 131 -0.77 -2.50 -0.09
C ALA A 131 -0.82 -4.00 -0.36
N TYR A 132 0.02 -4.75 0.37
CA TYR A 132 0.07 -6.21 0.32
C TYR A 132 -0.16 -6.80 1.72
N LEU A 133 -0.77 -7.98 1.75
CA LEU A 133 -0.91 -8.83 2.93
C LEU A 133 -0.20 -10.16 2.68
N LEU A 134 0.81 -10.46 3.49
CA LEU A 134 1.40 -11.79 3.58
C LEU A 134 0.71 -12.56 4.70
N ARG A 135 0.00 -13.63 4.37
CA ARG A 135 -0.70 -14.52 5.29
C ARG A 135 -0.49 -15.97 4.90
N ASP A 136 -0.20 -16.82 5.86
CA ASP A 136 0.00 -18.27 5.68
C ASP A 136 1.02 -18.62 4.56
N GLY A 137 2.00 -17.73 4.34
CA GLY A 137 3.02 -17.87 3.31
C GLY A 137 2.59 -17.44 1.91
N GLU A 138 1.41 -16.86 1.74
CA GLU A 138 0.92 -16.30 0.46
C GLU A 138 0.88 -14.78 0.50
N LEU A 139 1.42 -14.12 -0.53
CA LEU A 139 1.38 -12.68 -0.72
C LEU A 139 0.16 -12.28 -1.55
N HIS A 140 -0.64 -11.35 -1.05
CA HIS A 140 -1.83 -10.85 -1.73
C HIS A 140 -1.77 -9.33 -1.82
N GLN A 141 -1.89 -8.77 -3.03
CA GLN A 141 -2.16 -7.35 -3.19
C GLN A 141 -3.60 -7.07 -2.73
N VAL A 142 -3.76 -6.15 -1.79
CA VAL A 142 -5.06 -5.81 -1.17
C VAL A 142 -5.57 -4.42 -1.55
N SER A 143 -4.73 -3.58 -2.16
CA SER A 143 -5.13 -2.37 -2.90
C SER A 143 -5.33 -2.69 -4.38
N LYS A 144 -6.00 -1.79 -5.09
CA LYS A 144 -6.14 -1.84 -6.55
C LYS A 144 -5.51 -0.60 -7.16
N ASP A 145 -4.58 -0.78 -8.09
CA ASP A 145 -3.90 0.36 -8.73
C ASP A 145 -4.90 1.22 -9.51
N HIS A 146 -4.87 2.53 -9.30
CA HIS A 146 -5.60 3.49 -10.11
C HIS A 146 -4.72 3.97 -11.25
N SER A 147 -4.49 3.07 -12.21
CA SER A 147 -3.66 3.31 -13.39
C SER A 147 -4.39 2.95 -14.68
N TRP A 148 -3.97 3.55 -15.78
CA TRP A 148 -4.52 3.26 -17.10
C TRP A 148 -4.39 1.77 -17.47
N VAL A 149 -3.27 1.15 -17.13
CA VAL A 149 -3.02 -0.27 -17.44
C VAL A 149 -3.91 -1.20 -16.62
N GLU A 150 -4.18 -0.90 -15.35
CA GLU A 150 -5.09 -1.69 -14.53
C GLU A 150 -6.54 -1.58 -15.03
N ASP A 151 -6.98 -0.39 -15.41
CA ASP A 151 -8.28 -0.18 -16.03
C ASP A 151 -8.41 -0.95 -17.36
N ALA A 152 -7.35 -0.99 -18.18
CA ALA A 152 -7.32 -1.72 -19.44
C ALA A 152 -7.32 -3.25 -19.24
N VAL A 153 -6.66 -3.76 -18.19
CA VAL A 153 -6.70 -5.19 -17.79
C VAL A 153 -8.10 -5.56 -17.33
N ASP A 154 -8.74 -4.75 -16.51
CA ASP A 154 -10.11 -5.00 -16.02
C ASP A 154 -11.14 -5.04 -17.15
N GLN A 155 -10.94 -4.21 -18.17
CA GLN A 155 -11.79 -4.20 -19.39
C GLN A 155 -11.45 -5.34 -20.36
N GLY A 156 -10.39 -6.12 -20.10
CA GLY A 156 -9.93 -7.18 -20.96
C GLY A 156 -9.30 -6.70 -22.28
N VAL A 157 -8.84 -5.43 -22.31
CA VAL A 157 -8.17 -4.82 -23.49
C VAL A 157 -6.74 -5.30 -23.62
N ILE A 158 -6.05 -5.46 -22.46
CA ILE A 158 -4.70 -6.00 -22.37
C ILE A 158 -4.64 -7.06 -21.27
N THR A 159 -3.66 -7.95 -21.35
CA THR A 159 -3.36 -8.92 -20.30
C THR A 159 -2.52 -8.28 -19.19
N ARG A 160 -2.50 -8.89 -18.00
CA ARG A 160 -1.64 -8.44 -16.89
C ARG A 160 -0.14 -8.50 -17.22
N GLU A 161 0.26 -9.41 -18.11
CA GLU A 161 1.64 -9.51 -18.59
C GLU A 161 1.99 -8.33 -19.52
N GLU A 162 1.10 -8.00 -20.46
CA GLU A 162 1.25 -6.85 -21.33
C GLU A 162 1.27 -5.52 -20.57
N ALA A 163 0.51 -5.39 -19.48
CA ALA A 163 0.46 -4.21 -18.63
C ALA A 163 1.84 -3.83 -18.05
N ARG A 164 2.66 -4.82 -17.69
CA ARG A 164 4.00 -4.60 -17.10
C ARG A 164 4.97 -3.85 -18.02
N THR A 165 4.85 -4.02 -19.32
CA THR A 165 5.74 -3.42 -20.31
C THR A 165 5.06 -2.35 -21.16
N HIS A 166 3.79 -2.04 -20.84
CA HIS A 166 3.01 -1.09 -21.64
C HIS A 166 3.58 0.33 -21.54
N PRO A 167 3.60 1.12 -22.65
CA PRO A 167 4.07 2.50 -22.63
C PRO A 167 3.37 3.40 -21.60
N ASN A 168 2.09 3.14 -21.33
CA ASN A 168 1.26 3.89 -20.37
C ASN A 168 1.25 3.27 -18.96
N ARG A 169 2.19 2.39 -18.60
CA ARG A 169 2.19 1.72 -17.29
C ARG A 169 2.27 2.68 -16.09
N ASN A 170 2.90 3.84 -16.28
CA ASN A 170 3.05 4.87 -15.25
C ASN A 170 1.96 5.97 -15.35
N VAL A 171 0.87 5.74 -16.10
CA VAL A 171 -0.22 6.72 -16.21
C VAL A 171 -1.24 6.47 -15.11
N ILE A 172 -1.20 7.32 -14.09
CA ILE A 172 -2.13 7.29 -12.94
C ILE A 172 -3.45 7.93 -13.36
N THR A 173 -4.57 7.31 -12.99
CA THR A 173 -5.93 7.78 -13.30
C THR A 173 -6.61 8.50 -12.14
N ARG A 174 -6.11 8.32 -10.90
CA ARG A 174 -6.63 8.99 -9.69
C ARG A 174 -5.49 9.29 -8.73
N ALA A 175 -5.46 10.51 -8.17
CA ALA A 175 -4.50 10.92 -7.14
C ALA A 175 -5.06 12.06 -6.28
N ILE A 176 -4.47 12.28 -5.11
CA ILE A 176 -4.69 13.44 -4.26
C ILE A 176 -4.19 14.70 -5.00
N GLY A 177 -4.96 15.76 -4.95
CA GLY A 177 -4.60 17.08 -5.50
C GLY A 177 -4.95 17.27 -6.99
N LEU A 178 -5.29 16.22 -7.74
CA LEU A 178 -5.64 16.34 -9.16
C LEU A 178 -7.10 16.71 -9.38
N ASP A 179 -8.01 16.15 -8.62
CA ASP A 179 -9.44 16.41 -8.68
C ASP A 179 -9.96 17.00 -7.36
N GLN A 180 -10.95 17.90 -7.45
CA GLN A 180 -11.58 18.46 -6.26
C GLN A 180 -12.33 17.41 -5.43
N GLN A 181 -12.90 16.41 -6.08
CA GLN A 181 -13.66 15.32 -5.46
C GLN A 181 -13.14 13.96 -5.96
N PRO A 182 -11.98 13.50 -5.47
CA PRO A 182 -11.42 12.24 -5.89
C PRO A 182 -12.23 11.06 -5.38
N GLN A 183 -12.27 9.98 -6.14
CA GLN A 183 -12.82 8.72 -5.67
C GLN A 183 -11.77 7.96 -4.89
N ILE A 184 -11.97 7.83 -3.57
CA ILE A 184 -11.10 7.09 -2.64
C ILE A 184 -11.68 5.70 -2.40
N ASP A 185 -10.86 4.67 -2.58
CA ASP A 185 -11.25 3.30 -2.28
C ASP A 185 -11.02 3.01 -0.79
N THR A 186 -12.03 2.43 -0.12
CA THR A 186 -11.93 2.04 1.28
C THR A 186 -12.29 0.57 1.46
N SER A 187 -11.55 -0.13 2.31
CA SER A 187 -11.86 -1.51 2.67
C SER A 187 -11.51 -1.82 4.13
N VAL A 188 -12.16 -2.84 4.68
CA VAL A 188 -11.90 -3.34 6.03
C VAL A 188 -11.67 -4.84 5.93
N MET A 189 -10.61 -5.32 6.55
CA MET A 189 -10.30 -6.74 6.55
C MET A 189 -9.80 -7.21 7.92
N PRO A 190 -10.14 -8.45 8.33
CA PRO A 190 -9.62 -9.01 9.57
C PRO A 190 -8.14 -9.32 9.44
N LEU A 191 -7.40 -9.11 10.52
CA LEU A 191 -6.01 -9.52 10.69
C LEU A 191 -5.91 -10.74 11.59
N ALA A 192 -4.89 -11.55 11.37
CA ALA A 192 -4.55 -12.71 12.16
C ALA A 192 -3.14 -12.59 12.74
N ASP A 193 -2.88 -13.34 13.80
CA ASP A 193 -1.52 -13.45 14.36
C ASP A 193 -0.57 -14.08 13.35
N GLY A 194 0.55 -13.41 13.08
CA GLY A 194 1.52 -13.80 12.06
C GLY A 194 1.36 -13.11 10.71
N ASP A 195 0.33 -12.30 10.51
CA ASP A 195 0.19 -11.48 9.31
C ASP A 195 1.32 -10.45 9.21
N LEU A 196 1.70 -10.15 7.96
CA LEU A 196 2.59 -9.06 7.64
C LEU A 196 1.93 -8.18 6.58
N LEU A 197 1.87 -6.88 6.84
CA LEU A 197 1.41 -5.86 5.90
C LEU A 197 2.63 -5.16 5.31
N LEU A 198 2.59 -4.91 4.01
CA LEU A 198 3.55 -4.06 3.30
C LEU A 198 2.76 -2.99 2.55
N LEU A 199 3.12 -1.72 2.76
CA LEU A 199 2.76 -0.62 1.88
C LEU A 199 4.03 -0.19 1.15
N CYS A 200 3.92 0.14 -0.14
CA CYS A 200 5.05 0.62 -0.92
C CYS A 200 4.62 1.60 -2.02
N SER A 201 5.52 2.52 -2.39
CA SER A 201 5.43 3.29 -3.62
C SER A 201 5.73 2.42 -4.84
N ASP A 202 5.45 2.92 -6.04
CA ASP A 202 5.61 2.19 -7.30
C ASP A 202 7.08 1.87 -7.61
N GLY A 203 8.04 2.63 -7.06
CA GLY A 203 9.46 2.36 -7.17
C GLY A 203 9.89 0.98 -6.67
N LEU A 204 9.10 0.32 -5.81
CA LEU A 204 9.34 -1.07 -5.46
C LEU A 204 8.81 -2.03 -6.52
N ASN A 205 7.49 -2.00 -6.76
CA ASN A 205 6.82 -3.00 -7.60
C ASN A 205 7.03 -2.81 -9.11
N SER A 206 7.54 -1.65 -9.53
CA SER A 206 8.02 -1.44 -10.91
C SER A 206 9.40 -2.05 -11.14
N MET A 207 10.23 -2.17 -10.10
CA MET A 207 11.59 -2.70 -10.19
C MET A 207 11.66 -4.20 -9.95
N ILE A 208 10.92 -4.74 -8.97
CA ILE A 208 10.96 -6.17 -8.65
C ILE A 208 9.55 -6.78 -8.70
N PRO A 209 9.42 -8.01 -9.22
CA PRO A 209 8.12 -8.69 -9.29
C PRO A 209 7.63 -9.14 -7.90
N ASP A 210 6.33 -9.41 -7.80
CA ASP A 210 5.68 -9.84 -6.55
C ASP A 210 6.29 -11.11 -5.95
N GLU A 211 6.84 -11.99 -6.80
CA GLU A 211 7.55 -13.21 -6.37
C GLU A 211 8.84 -12.88 -5.59
N ASP A 212 9.57 -11.84 -6.00
CA ASP A 212 10.77 -11.39 -5.29
C ASP A 212 10.39 -10.63 -4.01
N ILE A 213 9.36 -9.79 -4.04
CA ILE A 213 8.79 -9.16 -2.84
C ILE A 213 8.41 -10.24 -1.82
N HIS A 214 7.66 -11.25 -2.25
CA HIS A 214 7.27 -12.39 -1.41
C HIS A 214 8.48 -13.10 -0.80
N ARG A 215 9.50 -13.40 -1.61
CA ARG A 215 10.73 -14.08 -1.16
C ARG A 215 11.45 -13.25 -0.11
N ILE A 216 11.61 -11.94 -0.31
CA ILE A 216 12.27 -11.05 0.65
C ILE A 216 11.45 -10.98 1.94
N LEU A 217 10.15 -10.76 1.86
CA LEU A 217 9.26 -10.71 3.01
C LEU A 217 9.28 -11.99 3.83
N THR A 218 9.50 -13.16 3.23
CA THR A 218 9.51 -14.45 3.93
C THR A 218 10.88 -14.84 4.48
N SER A 219 11.98 -14.44 3.84
CA SER A 219 13.34 -14.87 4.16
C SER A 219 14.14 -13.88 5.02
N SER A 220 13.85 -12.57 4.96
CA SER A 220 14.59 -11.56 5.71
C SER A 220 14.22 -11.55 7.18
N ASP A 221 15.16 -11.17 8.03
CA ASP A 221 14.85 -10.88 9.42
C ASP A 221 13.93 -9.64 9.51
N PRO A 222 13.03 -9.57 10.50
CA PRO A 222 12.07 -8.46 10.59
C PRO A 222 12.74 -7.08 10.58
N GLU A 223 13.89 -6.92 11.23
CA GLU A 223 14.60 -5.64 11.35
C GLU A 223 15.22 -5.17 10.03
N ASP A 224 15.53 -6.11 9.11
CA ASP A 224 16.23 -5.83 7.85
C ASP A 224 15.31 -5.79 6.63
N VAL A 225 14.04 -6.18 6.79
CA VAL A 225 13.13 -6.43 5.66
C VAL A 225 12.91 -5.19 4.79
N CYS A 226 12.76 -4.01 5.39
CA CYS A 226 12.54 -2.77 4.64
C CYS A 226 13.79 -2.43 3.80
N GLN A 227 14.98 -2.52 4.40
CA GLN A 227 16.23 -2.25 3.68
C GLN A 227 16.46 -3.28 2.57
N ALA A 228 16.19 -4.56 2.82
CA ALA A 228 16.34 -5.60 1.82
C ALA A 228 15.43 -5.40 0.59
N LEU A 229 14.22 -4.87 0.78
CA LEU A 229 13.31 -4.51 -0.31
C LEU A 229 13.87 -3.34 -1.14
N ILE A 230 14.35 -2.29 -0.47
CA ILE A 230 14.96 -1.12 -1.14
C ILE A 230 16.23 -1.53 -1.89
N ASP A 231 17.10 -2.30 -1.27
CA ASP A 231 18.33 -2.76 -1.92
C ASP A 231 18.01 -3.58 -3.18
N ALA A 232 17.01 -4.46 -3.12
CA ALA A 232 16.58 -5.24 -4.27
C ALA A 232 16.04 -4.37 -5.41
N ALA A 233 15.27 -3.32 -5.13
CA ALA A 233 14.81 -2.37 -6.14
C ALA A 233 15.98 -1.58 -6.75
N ASN A 234 16.90 -1.11 -5.91
CA ASN A 234 18.10 -0.40 -6.33
C ASN A 234 19.04 -1.25 -7.20
N ASP A 235 19.17 -2.55 -6.90
CA ASP A 235 19.96 -3.51 -7.68
C ASP A 235 19.37 -3.75 -9.07
N GLN A 236 18.06 -3.55 -9.25
CA GLN A 236 17.39 -3.59 -10.56
C GLN A 236 17.41 -2.26 -11.31
N GLY A 237 18.16 -1.29 -10.80
CA GLY A 237 18.39 -0.01 -11.47
C GLY A 237 17.94 1.22 -10.68
N GLY A 238 17.05 1.07 -9.69
CA GLY A 238 16.60 2.16 -8.82
C GLY A 238 16.11 3.37 -9.59
N HIS A 239 15.21 3.17 -10.55
CA HIS A 239 14.80 4.23 -11.48
C HIS A 239 13.90 5.28 -10.84
N ASP A 240 13.30 4.96 -9.69
CA ASP A 240 12.42 5.87 -8.95
C ASP A 240 12.71 5.90 -7.46
N ASN A 241 12.08 6.85 -6.76
CA ASN A 241 12.01 6.86 -5.31
C ASN A 241 11.33 5.57 -4.84
N THR A 242 11.84 4.97 -3.79
CA THR A 242 11.30 3.71 -3.26
C THR A 242 11.06 3.85 -1.78
N THR A 243 9.80 3.76 -1.39
CA THR A 243 9.36 3.83 0.01
C THR A 243 8.61 2.57 0.39
N VAL A 244 8.94 1.99 1.53
CA VAL A 244 8.29 0.80 2.08
C VAL A 244 7.96 1.00 3.55
N VAL A 245 6.75 0.59 3.94
CA VAL A 245 6.29 0.54 5.33
C VAL A 245 5.77 -0.86 5.61
N VAL A 246 6.31 -1.50 6.65
CA VAL A 246 5.98 -2.87 7.02
C VAL A 246 5.40 -2.91 8.43
N ALA A 247 4.27 -3.60 8.62
CA ALA A 247 3.74 -3.93 9.94
C ALA A 247 3.65 -5.45 10.11
N THR A 248 4.14 -5.95 11.25
CA THR A 248 3.95 -7.35 11.66
C THR A 248 2.94 -7.42 12.79
N VAL A 249 1.98 -8.35 12.67
CA VAL A 249 0.92 -8.59 13.63
C VAL A 249 1.25 -9.82 14.47
N GLY A 250 1.44 -9.63 15.79
CA GLY A 250 1.80 -10.71 16.71
C GLY A 250 3.24 -11.22 16.53
N ALA A 251 3.44 -12.50 16.73
CA ALA A 251 4.74 -13.16 16.53
C ALA A 251 4.83 -13.69 15.10
N ARG A 252 5.85 -13.25 14.36
CA ARG A 252 6.11 -13.76 13.01
C ARG A 252 6.32 -15.27 13.06
N ARG A 253 5.46 -16.01 12.39
CA ARG A 253 5.69 -17.46 12.17
C ARG A 253 6.73 -17.58 11.08
N LYS A 254 7.92 -18.11 11.43
CA LYS A 254 8.92 -18.49 10.43
C LYS A 254 8.25 -19.51 9.50
N ALA A 255 8.20 -19.25 8.19
CA ALA A 255 7.68 -20.20 7.24
C ALA A 255 8.41 -21.54 7.44
N PRO A 256 7.71 -22.69 7.45
CA PRO A 256 8.37 -23.98 7.47
C PRO A 256 9.34 -24.01 6.28
N ALA A 257 10.60 -24.35 6.55
CA ALA A 257 11.60 -24.48 5.51
C ALA A 257 11.02 -25.35 4.39
N ALA A 258 10.98 -24.82 3.15
CA ALA A 258 10.47 -25.54 2.01
C ALA A 258 11.19 -26.89 1.94
N THR A 259 10.49 -27.97 2.23
CA THR A 259 11.00 -29.33 2.06
C THR A 259 11.16 -29.48 0.55
N GLN A 260 12.41 -29.57 0.08
CA GLN A 260 12.67 -29.89 -1.33
C GLN A 260 11.89 -31.17 -1.65
N PRO A 261 11.09 -31.20 -2.71
CA PRO A 261 10.42 -32.42 -3.11
C PRO A 261 11.50 -33.42 -3.48
N SER A 262 11.57 -34.53 -2.73
CA SER A 262 12.38 -35.69 -3.10
C SER A 262 11.85 -36.21 -4.43
N ALA A 263 12.73 -36.33 -5.42
CA ALA A 263 12.40 -36.85 -6.73
C ALA A 263 12.06 -38.35 -6.63
N SER A 264 10.84 -38.67 -6.24
CA SER A 264 10.15 -39.94 -6.42
C SER A 264 8.71 -39.76 -5.96
N ASP A 265 7.84 -39.42 -6.91
CA ASP A 265 6.47 -39.94 -7.03
C ASP A 265 5.75 -39.20 -8.16
N GLN A 266 5.85 -39.79 -9.35
CA GLN A 266 4.90 -39.52 -10.43
C GLN A 266 3.65 -40.34 -10.09
N ASP A 267 2.65 -39.70 -9.50
CA ASP A 267 1.28 -40.18 -9.55
C ASP A 267 0.34 -38.99 -9.75
N THR A 268 -0.22 -38.98 -10.94
CA THR A 268 -1.23 -38.05 -11.42
C THR A 268 -2.54 -38.25 -10.64
N GLN A 269 -2.81 -37.36 -9.67
CA GLN A 269 -4.15 -37.19 -9.15
C GLN A 269 -4.60 -35.74 -9.44
N GLU A 270 -5.64 -35.65 -10.25
CA GLU A 270 -6.42 -34.41 -10.48
C GLU A 270 -6.94 -33.88 -9.14
N MET A 271 -6.31 -32.82 -8.62
CA MET A 271 -6.84 -32.11 -7.46
C MET A 271 -7.90 -31.10 -7.91
N THR A 272 -9.10 -31.33 -7.47
CA THR A 272 -10.22 -30.39 -7.56
C THR A 272 -9.86 -29.11 -6.78
N ILE A 273 -9.63 -28.01 -7.51
CA ILE A 273 -9.26 -26.72 -6.92
C ILE A 273 -10.50 -26.13 -6.23
N THR A 274 -10.58 -26.27 -4.92
CA THR A 274 -11.53 -25.48 -4.11
C THR A 274 -11.04 -24.03 -4.06
N SER A 275 -11.88 -23.09 -4.50
CA SER A 275 -11.50 -21.68 -4.61
C SER A 275 -11.07 -21.12 -3.24
N PRO A 276 -9.94 -20.39 -3.17
CA PRO A 276 -9.43 -19.84 -1.92
C PRO A 276 -10.46 -18.92 -1.22
N TRP A 277 -10.49 -18.93 0.11
CA TRP A 277 -11.46 -18.18 0.93
C TRP A 277 -11.47 -16.65 0.63
N TRP A 278 -10.33 -16.07 0.26
CA TRP A 278 -10.21 -14.64 -0.10
C TRP A 278 -11.04 -14.27 -1.33
N LYS A 279 -11.20 -15.15 -2.32
CA LYS A 279 -12.13 -14.92 -3.45
C LYS A 279 -13.59 -14.77 -2.99
N ARG A 280 -13.93 -15.30 -1.81
CA ARG A 280 -15.25 -15.13 -1.20
C ARG A 280 -15.37 -13.74 -0.56
N VAL A 281 -14.29 -13.20 0.02
CA VAL A 281 -14.23 -11.86 0.63
C VAL A 281 -14.28 -10.80 -0.47
N VAL A 282 -13.44 -10.93 -1.51
CA VAL A 282 -13.42 -10.00 -2.64
C VAL A 282 -14.77 -10.02 -3.40
N ARG A 283 -15.40 -11.21 -3.60
CA ARG A 283 -16.75 -11.29 -4.20
C ARG A 283 -17.85 -10.70 -3.32
N ALA A 284 -17.69 -10.68 -2.00
CA ALA A 284 -18.67 -10.05 -1.11
C ALA A 284 -18.61 -8.51 -1.21
N ILE A 285 -17.42 -7.96 -1.42
CA ILE A 285 -17.20 -6.51 -1.62
C ILE A 285 -17.76 -6.06 -2.98
N LEU A 286 -17.53 -6.84 -4.05
CA LEU A 286 -17.97 -6.50 -5.41
C LEU A 286 -19.47 -6.74 -5.68
N ARG A 287 -20.21 -7.45 -4.81
CA ARG A 287 -21.67 -7.69 -4.95
C ARG A 287 -22.56 -6.68 -4.25
N ARG A 288 -22.02 -5.65 -3.62
CA ARG A 288 -22.77 -4.59 -2.93
C ARG A 288 -22.72 -3.24 -3.66
N ARG A 289 -22.59 -3.29 -4.97
CA ARG A 289 -22.90 -2.16 -5.86
C ARG A 289 -24.21 -2.43 -6.61
#